data_2da5f34167892af289622be7c9c0bb21
#
_entry.id   2da5f34167892af289622be7c9c0bb21
#
_cell.length_a   1.000
_cell.length_b   1.000
_cell.length_c   1.000
_cell.angle_alpha   90.00
_cell.angle_beta   90.00
_cell.angle_gamma   90.00
#
_symmetry.space_group_name_H-M   'P 1'
#
loop_
_entity.id
_entity.type
_entity.pdbx_description
1 polymer ?
#
loop_
_entity_poly.entity_id
_entity_poly.type
_entity_poly.pdbx_seq_one_letter_code
_entity_poly.pdbx_strand_id
1 'polypeptide(L)'
;MPAGFNGGQTPEHIVHGKYGFKNLHATEMVPVNLNRIQTWIDQKRLDPSRPITLLELYRSKLIGQCKDGIKLLADGAAELKTPIHIVVSKVSQSAIAAIEALGGTVTTRFYTQQAIRRVKMQQMHPFISLRWDPVALNKPALAVAGGESLKERVTAMGFTYRLPDPTSRKDIEYYRDAKNRGYLSHTVKEGEGPSLYFKPPVSEEDLKKLKRQSAQKGRNAKVREENKLW
;
A
#
# COMPACT_ATOMS: atom_id res chain seq x y z
N MET A 1 -21.81 34.52 -43.92
CA MET A 1 -20.46 34.17 -44.37
C MET A 1 -20.10 35.07 -45.55
N PRO A 2 -18.83 35.53 -45.68
CA PRO A 2 -18.40 36.31 -46.82
C PRO A 2 -18.63 35.54 -48.13
N ALA A 3 -19.01 36.24 -49.22
CA ALA A 3 -19.17 35.62 -50.53
C ALA A 3 -17.82 35.02 -50.97
N GLY A 4 -17.84 33.77 -51.46
CA GLY A 4 -16.61 33.05 -51.84
C GLY A 4 -15.91 32.26 -50.76
N PHE A 5 -16.40 32.24 -49.51
CA PHE A 5 -15.87 31.38 -48.45
C PHE A 5 -16.40 29.96 -48.59
N ASN A 6 -15.54 29.03 -48.98
CA ASN A 6 -15.85 27.61 -49.13
C ASN A 6 -15.46 26.77 -47.89
N GLY A 7 -15.26 27.39 -46.76
CA GLY A 7 -14.75 26.77 -45.56
C GLY A 7 -13.21 26.86 -45.45
N GLY A 8 -12.69 26.71 -44.27
CA GLY A 8 -11.24 26.63 -43.99
C GLY A 8 -10.75 25.18 -44.02
N GLN A 9 -9.44 25.00 -43.78
CA GLN A 9 -8.87 23.67 -43.60
C GLN A 9 -9.57 22.95 -42.43
N THR A 10 -10.00 21.72 -42.67
CA THR A 10 -10.65 20.89 -41.64
C THR A 10 -9.67 20.66 -40.50
N PRO A 11 -10.02 21.00 -39.23
CA PRO A 11 -9.15 20.74 -38.09
C PRO A 11 -8.79 19.26 -37.94
N GLU A 12 -7.56 18.96 -37.52
CA GLU A 12 -7.06 17.59 -37.36
C GLU A 12 -7.96 16.69 -36.50
N HIS A 13 -8.57 17.23 -35.46
CA HIS A 13 -9.48 16.47 -34.59
C HIS A 13 -10.78 16.05 -35.26
N ILE A 14 -11.15 16.67 -36.41
CA ILE A 14 -12.30 16.28 -37.24
C ILE A 14 -11.85 15.25 -38.27
N VAL A 15 -10.70 15.48 -38.92
CA VAL A 15 -10.15 14.58 -39.97
C VAL A 15 -9.76 13.22 -39.38
N HIS A 16 -9.04 13.24 -38.26
CA HIS A 16 -8.52 12.02 -37.64
C HIS A 16 -9.35 11.54 -36.42
N GLY A 17 -10.39 12.28 -36.05
CA GLY A 17 -11.22 12.01 -34.91
C GLY A 17 -10.47 12.16 -33.56
N LYS A 18 -11.04 11.66 -32.50
CA LYS A 18 -10.41 11.63 -31.17
C LYS A 18 -9.59 10.36 -31.04
N TYR A 19 -8.27 10.53 -30.90
CA TYR A 19 -7.38 9.42 -30.61
C TYR A 19 -7.55 8.93 -29.16
N GLY A 20 -7.55 7.61 -29.01
CA GLY A 20 -7.62 6.96 -27.69
C GLY A 20 -9.03 6.85 -27.12
N PHE A 21 -9.08 6.35 -25.91
CA PHE A 21 -10.33 6.15 -25.17
C PHE A 21 -10.16 6.56 -23.71
N LYS A 22 -11.27 6.86 -23.04
CA LYS A 22 -11.28 7.11 -21.60
C LYS A 22 -11.45 5.80 -20.86
N ASN A 23 -10.42 5.37 -20.11
CA ASN A 23 -10.52 4.20 -19.26
C ASN A 23 -11.39 4.49 -18.03
N LEU A 24 -12.59 3.90 -18.00
CA LEU A 24 -13.54 4.06 -16.89
C LEU A 24 -13.08 3.38 -15.60
N HIS A 25 -12.16 2.41 -15.69
CA HIS A 25 -11.60 1.67 -14.56
C HIS A 25 -10.25 2.22 -14.09
N ALA A 26 -9.85 3.40 -14.56
CA ALA A 26 -8.63 4.04 -14.09
C ALA A 26 -8.77 4.44 -12.61
N THR A 27 -7.76 4.10 -11.80
CA THR A 27 -7.71 4.51 -10.39
C THR A 27 -7.32 5.98 -10.28
N GLU A 28 -8.17 6.81 -9.66
CA GLU A 28 -7.94 8.23 -9.44
C GLU A 28 -7.39 8.46 -8.03
N MET A 29 -6.07 8.51 -7.91
CA MET A 29 -5.41 8.80 -6.62
C MET A 29 -5.10 10.28 -6.49
N VAL A 30 -5.32 10.82 -5.29
CA VAL A 30 -4.98 12.21 -4.97
C VAL A 30 -3.48 12.31 -4.69
N PRO A 31 -2.71 13.11 -5.47
CA PRO A 31 -1.30 13.33 -5.18
C PRO A 31 -1.16 14.27 -3.96
N VAL A 32 -0.24 13.93 -3.07
CA VAL A 32 0.16 14.75 -1.92
C VAL A 32 1.67 14.83 -1.90
N ASN A 33 2.19 16.04 -1.82
CA ASN A 33 3.62 16.34 -1.80
C ASN A 33 4.12 16.55 -0.36
N LEU A 34 5.41 16.27 -0.12
CA LEU A 34 6.01 16.39 1.22
C LEU A 34 6.06 17.82 1.72
N ASN A 35 6.31 18.81 0.85
CA ASN A 35 6.29 20.22 1.22
C ASN A 35 4.94 20.64 1.82
N ARG A 36 3.84 20.19 1.24
CA ARG A 36 2.49 20.49 1.76
C ARG A 36 2.27 19.90 3.14
N ILE A 37 2.75 18.69 3.39
CA ILE A 37 2.66 18.06 4.71
C ILE A 37 3.44 18.88 5.74
N GLN A 38 4.68 19.28 5.42
CA GLN A 38 5.50 20.11 6.31
C GLN A 38 4.82 21.45 6.61
N THR A 39 4.30 22.14 5.59
CA THR A 39 3.55 23.39 5.78
C THR A 39 2.35 23.24 6.71
N TRP A 40 1.62 22.11 6.63
CA TRP A 40 0.48 21.83 7.52
C TRP A 40 0.91 21.48 8.95
N ILE A 41 2.08 20.88 9.12
CA ILE A 41 2.70 20.65 10.45
C ILE A 41 3.12 21.97 11.07
N ASP A 42 3.80 22.83 10.30
CA ASP A 42 4.24 24.17 10.76
C ASP A 42 3.04 25.05 11.16
N GLN A 43 1.94 24.94 10.46
CA GLN A 43 0.67 25.60 10.80
C GLN A 43 -0.08 24.92 11.96
N LYS A 44 0.47 23.86 12.58
CA LYS A 44 -0.18 23.08 13.66
C LYS A 44 -1.53 22.48 13.28
N ARG A 45 -1.74 22.22 11.99
CA ARG A 45 -2.96 21.57 11.46
C ARG A 45 -2.84 20.06 11.38
N LEU A 46 -1.60 19.53 11.35
CA LEU A 46 -1.26 18.13 11.43
C LEU A 46 -0.35 17.90 12.63
N ASP A 47 -0.63 16.86 13.39
CA ASP A 47 0.19 16.44 14.53
C ASP A 47 1.14 15.31 14.08
N PRO A 48 2.47 15.55 14.05
CA PRO A 48 3.44 14.54 13.66
C PRO A 48 3.63 13.43 14.70
N SER A 49 3.22 13.64 15.97
CA SER A 49 3.33 12.65 17.05
C SER A 49 2.42 11.45 16.85
N ARG A 50 1.35 11.61 16.05
CA ARG A 50 0.38 10.56 15.73
C ARG A 50 0.58 10.05 14.32
N PRO A 51 0.18 8.78 14.04
CA PRO A 51 0.21 8.28 12.68
C PRO A 51 -0.68 9.12 11.77
N ILE A 52 -0.10 9.73 10.75
CA ILE A 52 -0.83 10.52 9.75
C ILE A 52 -1.50 9.54 8.79
N THR A 53 -2.81 9.41 8.91
CA THR A 53 -3.62 8.56 8.06
C THR A 53 -4.46 9.38 7.08
N LEU A 54 -5.19 8.71 6.21
CA LEU A 54 -6.15 9.34 5.31
C LEU A 54 -7.16 10.23 6.08
N LEU A 55 -7.53 9.83 7.31
CA LEU A 55 -8.49 10.58 8.13
C LEU A 55 -7.93 11.93 8.57
N GLU A 56 -6.68 11.97 9.07
CA GLU A 56 -6.00 13.20 9.49
C GLU A 56 -5.77 14.16 8.31
N LEU A 57 -5.35 13.61 7.15
CA LEU A 57 -5.18 14.39 5.93
C LEU A 57 -6.50 14.99 5.42
N TYR A 58 -7.61 14.29 5.61
CA TYR A 58 -8.93 14.79 5.27
C TYR A 58 -9.42 15.84 6.29
N ARG A 59 -9.26 15.60 7.59
CA ARG A 59 -9.66 16.53 8.68
C ARG A 59 -8.89 17.85 8.64
N SER A 60 -7.59 17.78 8.36
CA SER A 60 -6.76 18.98 8.20
C SER A 60 -7.09 19.79 6.95
N LYS A 61 -7.98 19.28 6.07
CA LYS A 61 -8.31 19.84 4.76
C LYS A 61 -7.12 19.95 3.80
N LEU A 62 -6.05 19.17 4.03
CA LEU A 62 -4.98 19.02 3.05
C LEU A 62 -5.50 18.35 1.78
N ILE A 63 -6.44 17.41 1.96
CA ILE A 63 -7.11 16.69 0.88
C ILE A 63 -8.61 16.98 0.94
N GLY A 64 -9.19 17.34 -0.19
CA GLY A 64 -10.63 17.52 -0.33
C GLY A 64 -11.32 16.18 -0.66
N GLN A 65 -11.67 15.98 -1.93
CA GLN A 65 -12.22 14.72 -2.40
C GLN A 65 -11.12 13.66 -2.58
N CYS A 66 -11.34 12.47 -2.07
CA CYS A 66 -10.49 11.32 -2.29
C CYS A 66 -11.39 10.16 -2.73
N LYS A 67 -11.17 9.65 -3.95
CA LYS A 67 -11.95 8.53 -4.52
C LYS A 67 -11.26 7.21 -4.21
N ASP A 68 -10.08 6.97 -4.78
CA ASP A 68 -9.41 5.68 -4.75
C ASP A 68 -8.20 5.63 -3.78
N GLY A 69 -7.86 6.75 -3.18
CA GLY A 69 -6.77 6.84 -2.21
C GLY A 69 -5.83 7.99 -2.45
N ILE A 70 -4.70 7.92 -1.76
CA ILE A 70 -3.67 8.97 -1.73
C ILE A 70 -2.38 8.39 -2.28
N LYS A 71 -1.71 9.15 -3.14
CA LYS A 71 -0.35 8.88 -3.59
C LYS A 71 0.60 9.95 -3.08
N LEU A 72 1.54 9.54 -2.22
CA LEU A 72 2.57 10.42 -1.68
C LEU A 72 3.71 10.58 -2.67
N LEU A 73 4.12 11.83 -2.91
CA LEU A 73 5.18 12.23 -3.83
C LEU A 73 6.27 13.00 -3.09
N ALA A 74 7.50 12.92 -3.59
CA ALA A 74 8.68 13.48 -2.94
C ALA A 74 8.93 14.97 -3.20
N ASP A 75 8.02 15.67 -3.89
CA ASP A 75 8.21 17.08 -4.13
C ASP A 75 8.32 17.87 -2.82
N GLY A 76 9.35 18.71 -2.70
CA GLY A 76 9.71 19.39 -1.46
C GLY A 76 10.33 18.48 -0.39
N ALA A 77 10.98 17.38 -0.79
CA ALA A 77 11.65 16.48 0.15
C ALA A 77 12.72 17.18 1.01
N ALA A 78 13.41 18.19 0.45
CA ALA A 78 14.39 19.00 1.17
C ALA A 78 13.77 19.91 2.24
N GLU A 79 12.51 20.24 2.11
CA GLU A 79 11.77 21.10 3.05
C GLU A 79 11.25 20.32 4.26
N LEU A 80 11.16 18.99 4.17
CA LEU A 80 10.70 18.15 5.25
C LEU A 80 11.74 18.13 6.37
N LYS A 81 11.36 18.59 7.58
CA LYS A 81 12.22 18.71 8.76
C LYS A 81 11.80 17.77 9.89
N THR A 82 10.52 17.44 9.94
CA THR A 82 9.92 16.67 11.03
C THR A 82 9.83 15.19 10.68
N PRO A 83 10.23 14.26 11.57
CA PRO A 83 9.97 12.85 11.38
C PRO A 83 8.46 12.60 11.42
N ILE A 84 7.94 11.88 10.43
CA ILE A 84 6.51 11.58 10.29
C ILE A 84 6.25 10.09 10.17
N HIS A 85 5.15 9.64 10.77
CA HIS A 85 4.64 8.28 10.61
C HIS A 85 3.40 8.33 9.74
N ILE A 86 3.47 7.83 8.49
CA ILE A 86 2.40 8.01 7.52
C ILE A 86 1.86 6.68 6.98
N VAL A 87 0.53 6.60 6.88
CA VAL A 87 -0.18 5.46 6.28
C VAL A 87 -1.04 5.95 5.11
N VAL A 88 -0.65 5.59 3.90
CA VAL A 88 -1.29 6.04 2.65
C VAL A 88 -1.45 4.89 1.66
N SER A 89 -2.19 5.12 0.56
CA SER A 89 -2.45 4.06 -0.42
C SER A 89 -1.23 3.70 -1.24
N LYS A 90 -0.50 4.68 -1.75
CA LYS A 90 0.73 4.48 -2.54
C LYS A 90 1.76 5.56 -2.23
N VAL A 91 3.03 5.24 -2.41
CA VAL A 91 4.16 6.15 -2.16
C VAL A 91 5.19 6.02 -3.27
N SER A 92 5.87 7.09 -3.63
CA SER A 92 7.04 7.04 -4.52
C SER A 92 8.28 6.62 -3.74
N GLN A 93 9.23 5.95 -4.39
CA GLN A 93 10.48 5.48 -3.76
C GLN A 93 11.29 6.63 -3.16
N SER A 94 11.36 7.75 -3.87
CA SER A 94 12.03 8.98 -3.40
C SER A 94 11.39 9.55 -2.14
N ALA A 95 10.04 9.50 -2.02
CA ALA A 95 9.35 9.95 -0.81
C ALA A 95 9.60 9.01 0.38
N ILE A 96 9.68 7.69 0.15
CA ILE A 96 10.06 6.73 1.19
C ILE A 96 11.45 7.07 1.72
N ALA A 97 12.43 7.22 0.83
CA ALA A 97 13.81 7.53 1.20
C ALA A 97 13.91 8.84 2.01
N ALA A 98 13.19 9.90 1.60
CA ALA A 98 13.20 11.18 2.29
C ALA A 98 12.62 11.09 3.72
N ILE A 99 11.51 10.37 3.90
CA ILE A 99 10.88 10.23 5.21
C ILE A 99 11.73 9.35 6.14
N GLU A 100 12.27 8.25 5.64
CA GLU A 100 13.09 7.34 6.42
C GLU A 100 14.45 7.94 6.80
N ALA A 101 15.01 8.81 5.95
CA ALA A 101 16.24 9.57 6.28
C ALA A 101 16.06 10.47 7.52
N LEU A 102 14.85 10.95 7.79
CA LEU A 102 14.51 11.73 8.97
C LEU A 102 14.06 10.88 10.18
N GLY A 103 14.13 9.54 10.08
CA GLY A 103 13.68 8.63 11.13
C GLY A 103 12.16 8.41 11.17
N GLY A 104 11.43 8.86 10.16
CA GLY A 104 10.00 8.60 10.01
C GLY A 104 9.71 7.18 9.52
N THR A 105 8.43 6.80 9.50
CA THR A 105 7.99 5.50 8.97
C THR A 105 6.90 5.66 7.93
N VAL A 106 6.97 4.85 6.89
CA VAL A 106 5.98 4.81 5.81
C VAL A 106 5.34 3.43 5.80
N THR A 107 4.02 3.40 5.64
CA THR A 107 3.28 2.16 5.41
C THR A 107 2.28 2.37 4.29
N THR A 108 2.33 1.51 3.28
CA THR A 108 1.31 1.52 2.24
C THR A 108 0.18 0.55 2.61
N ARG A 109 -1.07 1.02 2.46
CA ARG A 109 -2.28 0.32 2.86
C ARG A 109 -3.32 0.35 1.75
N PHE A 110 -3.98 -0.79 1.53
CA PHE A 110 -5.08 -0.90 0.55
C PHE A 110 -6.37 -0.27 1.08
N TYR A 111 -7.02 0.52 0.22
CA TYR A 111 -8.32 1.10 0.46
C TYR A 111 -9.21 0.94 -0.76
N THR A 112 -10.50 0.69 -0.53
CA THR A 112 -11.56 0.79 -1.55
C THR A 112 -12.28 2.13 -1.42
N GLN A 113 -12.97 2.58 -2.45
CA GLN A 113 -13.76 3.83 -2.39
C GLN A 113 -14.77 3.84 -1.22
N GLN A 114 -15.44 2.71 -0.99
CA GLN A 114 -16.38 2.57 0.13
C GLN A 114 -15.67 2.62 1.48
N ALA A 115 -14.48 1.98 1.60
CA ALA A 115 -13.69 2.04 2.82
C ALA A 115 -13.27 3.49 3.13
N ILE A 116 -12.84 4.26 2.13
CA ILE A 116 -12.48 5.67 2.30
C ILE A 116 -13.67 6.49 2.82
N ARG A 117 -14.87 6.29 2.26
CA ARG A 117 -16.07 6.97 2.74
C ARG A 117 -16.38 6.63 4.21
N ARG A 118 -16.32 5.36 4.59
CA ARG A 118 -16.55 4.89 5.97
C ARG A 118 -15.50 5.36 6.95
N VAL A 119 -14.22 5.42 6.53
CA VAL A 119 -13.13 6.00 7.34
C VAL A 119 -13.39 7.48 7.60
N LYS A 120 -13.81 8.26 6.59
CA LYS A 120 -14.18 9.67 6.75
C LYS A 120 -15.33 9.86 7.74
N MET A 121 -16.30 8.95 7.75
CA MET A 121 -17.44 8.92 8.68
C MET A 121 -17.08 8.31 10.05
N GLN A 122 -15.85 7.90 10.27
CA GLN A 122 -15.39 7.24 11.51
C GLN A 122 -16.08 5.91 11.83
N GLN A 123 -16.67 5.27 10.86
CA GLN A 123 -17.32 3.97 11.00
C GLN A 123 -16.33 2.81 10.84
N MET A 124 -15.13 3.09 10.38
CA MET A 124 -14.09 2.12 10.06
C MET A 124 -12.73 2.62 10.55
N HIS A 125 -11.94 1.71 11.13
CA HIS A 125 -10.59 2.04 11.57
C HIS A 125 -9.70 2.44 10.37
N PRO A 126 -8.88 3.51 10.48
CA PRO A 126 -8.14 4.04 9.33
C PRO A 126 -7.03 3.13 8.82
N PHE A 127 -6.47 2.19 9.62
CA PHE A 127 -5.37 1.34 9.17
C PHE A 127 -5.40 -0.11 9.64
N ILE A 128 -6.11 -0.47 10.71
CA ILE A 128 -6.16 -1.85 11.22
C ILE A 128 -7.10 -2.71 10.37
N SER A 129 -6.63 -3.90 9.97
CA SER A 129 -7.44 -4.94 9.33
C SER A 129 -7.09 -6.31 9.92
N LEU A 130 -7.73 -7.38 9.47
CA LEU A 130 -7.45 -8.74 9.94
C LEU A 130 -6.02 -9.22 9.60
N ARG A 131 -5.44 -8.71 8.52
CA ARG A 131 -4.08 -9.05 8.07
C ARG A 131 -3.04 -8.03 8.52
N TRP A 132 -3.44 -7.07 9.36
CA TRP A 132 -2.52 -6.11 9.92
C TRP A 132 -1.71 -6.75 11.03
N ASP A 133 -0.40 -6.77 10.88
CA ASP A 133 0.51 -7.22 11.94
C ASP A 133 1.50 -6.10 12.28
N PRO A 134 1.25 -5.36 13.39
CA PRO A 134 2.12 -4.26 13.80
C PRO A 134 3.49 -4.74 14.28
N VAL A 135 3.59 -5.94 14.83
CA VAL A 135 4.85 -6.49 15.33
C VAL A 135 5.76 -6.87 14.17
N ALA A 136 5.24 -7.60 13.18
CA ALA A 136 6.00 -7.98 12.00
C ALA A 136 6.47 -6.79 11.16
N LEU A 137 5.74 -5.66 11.22
CA LEU A 137 6.13 -4.42 10.57
C LEU A 137 7.18 -3.62 11.37
N ASN A 138 7.50 -4.05 12.59
CA ASN A 138 8.47 -3.38 13.48
C ASN A 138 8.28 -1.86 13.57
N LYS A 139 7.02 -1.41 13.70
CA LYS A 139 6.62 -0.01 13.69
C LYS A 139 5.91 0.35 14.99
N PRO A 140 6.64 0.76 16.06
CA PRO A 140 6.05 1.01 17.37
C PRO A 140 4.96 2.09 17.34
N ALA A 141 5.11 3.12 16.48
CA ALA A 141 4.11 4.18 16.34
C ALA A 141 2.74 3.69 15.88
N LEU A 142 2.70 2.53 15.20
CA LEU A 142 1.48 1.91 14.69
C LEU A 142 1.11 0.64 15.47
N ALA A 143 1.91 0.28 16.49
CA ALA A 143 1.66 -0.88 17.32
C ALA A 143 0.39 -0.67 18.14
N VAL A 144 -0.44 -1.69 18.13
CA VAL A 144 -1.66 -1.74 18.95
C VAL A 144 -1.33 -2.67 20.13
N ALA A 145 -1.16 -2.13 21.34
CA ALA A 145 -0.79 -2.91 22.53
C ALA A 145 -1.89 -3.89 22.97
N GLY A 146 -1.53 -5.10 23.42
CA GLY A 146 -2.43 -6.08 24.08
C GLY A 146 -2.66 -7.38 23.30
N GLY A 147 -2.86 -8.45 24.04
CA GLY A 147 -3.02 -9.83 23.54
C GLY A 147 -4.40 -10.20 23.01
N GLU A 148 -5.34 -9.26 22.93
CA GLU A 148 -6.69 -9.49 22.40
C GLU A 148 -6.68 -9.63 20.87
N SER A 149 -7.66 -10.32 20.31
CA SER A 149 -7.77 -10.43 18.86
C SER A 149 -8.01 -9.04 18.23
N LEU A 150 -7.34 -8.76 17.10
CA LEU A 150 -7.49 -7.48 16.39
C LEU A 150 -8.96 -7.14 16.10
N LYS A 151 -9.79 -8.17 15.92
CA LYS A 151 -11.23 -8.02 15.67
C LYS A 151 -11.96 -7.45 16.88
N GLU A 152 -11.76 -8.02 18.06
CA GLU A 152 -12.37 -7.59 19.32
C GLU A 152 -11.97 -6.17 19.67
N ARG A 153 -10.71 -5.83 19.48
CA ARG A 153 -10.18 -4.49 19.73
C ARG A 153 -10.79 -3.44 18.81
N VAL A 154 -10.90 -3.72 17.51
CA VAL A 154 -11.53 -2.82 16.55
C VAL A 154 -13.03 -2.62 16.93
N THR A 155 -13.71 -3.69 17.38
CA THR A 155 -15.08 -3.59 17.84
C THR A 155 -15.19 -2.81 19.15
N ALA A 156 -14.28 -3.05 20.10
CA ALA A 156 -14.22 -2.30 21.37
C ALA A 156 -13.96 -0.80 21.18
N MET A 157 -13.23 -0.42 20.11
CA MET A 157 -13.05 0.98 19.71
C MET A 157 -14.32 1.62 19.10
N GLY A 158 -15.41 0.89 18.97
CA GLY A 158 -16.70 1.39 18.43
C GLY A 158 -16.79 1.40 16.91
N PHE A 159 -15.89 0.73 16.18
CA PHE A 159 -15.95 0.67 14.72
C PHE A 159 -16.91 -0.44 14.26
N THR A 160 -17.88 -0.07 13.43
CA THR A 160 -18.91 -0.99 12.92
C THR A 160 -18.38 -1.83 11.75
N TYR A 161 -17.49 -1.29 10.94
CA TYR A 161 -17.03 -1.93 9.71
C TYR A 161 -15.54 -2.26 9.76
N ARG A 162 -15.20 -3.39 9.16
CA ARG A 162 -13.83 -3.87 9.01
C ARG A 162 -13.19 -3.30 7.75
N LEU A 163 -11.92 -2.88 7.85
CA LEU A 163 -11.13 -2.43 6.70
C LEU A 163 -10.83 -3.61 5.77
N PRO A 164 -11.10 -3.48 4.45
CA PRO A 164 -10.88 -4.56 3.50
C PRO A 164 -9.39 -4.79 3.23
N ASP A 165 -9.07 -6.05 2.91
CA ASP A 165 -7.77 -6.46 2.39
C ASP A 165 -7.86 -6.70 0.87
N PRO A 166 -6.75 -6.54 0.10
CA PRO A 166 -6.78 -6.70 -1.33
C PRO A 166 -7.05 -8.15 -1.73
N THR A 167 -7.84 -8.33 -2.79
CA THR A 167 -8.16 -9.62 -3.40
C THR A 167 -7.54 -9.77 -4.79
N SER A 168 -7.33 -8.65 -5.50
CA SER A 168 -6.66 -8.65 -6.79
C SER A 168 -5.18 -9.02 -6.64
N ARG A 169 -4.68 -9.89 -7.54
CA ARG A 169 -3.27 -10.26 -7.59
C ARG A 169 -2.34 -9.06 -7.63
N LYS A 170 -2.62 -8.10 -8.50
CA LYS A 170 -1.81 -6.88 -8.69
C LYS A 170 -1.69 -6.06 -7.40
N ASP A 171 -2.79 -5.94 -6.66
CA ASP A 171 -2.78 -5.21 -5.40
C ASP A 171 -2.11 -6.02 -4.29
N ILE A 172 -2.34 -7.34 -4.23
CA ILE A 172 -1.68 -8.20 -3.24
C ILE A 172 -0.15 -8.13 -3.42
N GLU A 173 0.35 -8.28 -4.65
CA GLU A 173 1.78 -8.20 -4.96
C GLU A 173 2.37 -6.83 -4.56
N TYR A 174 1.66 -5.72 -4.86
CA TYR A 174 2.09 -4.38 -4.49
C TYR A 174 2.22 -4.20 -2.97
N TYR A 175 1.20 -4.64 -2.20
CA TYR A 175 1.20 -4.48 -0.74
C TYR A 175 2.00 -5.55 0.01
N ARG A 176 2.47 -6.61 -0.67
CA ARG A 176 3.45 -7.57 -0.14
C ARG A 176 4.89 -7.11 -0.36
N ASP A 177 5.13 -6.20 -1.30
CA ASP A 177 6.46 -5.74 -1.64
C ASP A 177 7.03 -4.84 -0.53
N ALA A 178 8.16 -5.27 0.05
CA ALA A 178 8.90 -4.50 1.04
C ALA A 178 9.46 -3.19 0.47
N LYS A 179 9.76 -3.13 -0.84
CA LYS A 179 10.19 -1.89 -1.50
C LYS A 179 9.13 -0.81 -1.43
N ASN A 180 7.86 -1.19 -1.54
CA ASN A 180 6.72 -0.29 -1.44
C ASN A 180 6.28 -0.03 0.01
N ARG A 181 6.99 -0.59 1.02
CA ARG A 181 6.59 -0.55 2.43
C ARG A 181 5.17 -1.06 2.65
N GLY A 182 4.80 -2.10 1.92
CA GLY A 182 3.49 -2.72 2.00
C GLY A 182 3.21 -3.33 3.37
N TYR A 183 2.00 -3.13 3.88
CA TYR A 183 1.59 -3.66 5.18
C TYR A 183 1.50 -5.20 5.25
N LEU A 184 1.49 -5.87 4.08
CA LEU A 184 1.51 -7.33 3.97
C LEU A 184 2.92 -7.90 3.75
N SER A 185 3.98 -7.10 3.84
CA SER A 185 5.36 -7.56 3.60
C SER A 185 5.78 -8.70 4.53
N HIS A 186 5.23 -8.77 5.75
CA HIS A 186 5.45 -9.85 6.70
C HIS A 186 4.94 -11.22 6.21
N THR A 187 4.07 -11.26 5.20
CA THR A 187 3.56 -12.52 4.64
C THR A 187 4.50 -13.15 3.62
N VAL A 188 5.55 -12.44 3.21
CA VAL A 188 6.57 -12.92 2.29
C VAL A 188 7.65 -13.64 3.09
N LYS A 189 7.96 -14.89 2.74
CA LYS A 189 9.01 -15.67 3.39
C LYS A 189 10.38 -15.15 2.97
N GLU A 190 11.37 -15.34 3.82
CA GLU A 190 12.76 -15.04 3.50
C GLU A 190 13.20 -15.77 2.22
N GLY A 191 13.80 -15.03 1.27
CA GLY A 191 14.19 -15.57 -0.03
C GLY A 191 13.07 -15.66 -1.08
N GLU A 192 11.80 -15.35 -0.73
CA GLU A 192 10.72 -15.23 -1.70
C GLU A 192 10.51 -13.77 -2.11
N GLY A 193 10.12 -13.56 -3.38
CA GLY A 193 9.70 -12.24 -3.86
C GLY A 193 8.23 -11.95 -3.55
N PRO A 194 7.77 -10.71 -3.76
CA PRO A 194 6.36 -10.34 -3.55
C PRO A 194 5.41 -11.00 -4.54
N SER A 195 5.91 -11.49 -5.68
CA SER A 195 5.11 -12.10 -6.73
C SER A 195 4.44 -13.39 -6.26
N LEU A 196 3.19 -13.58 -6.67
CA LEU A 196 2.43 -14.79 -6.40
C LEU A 196 2.76 -15.94 -7.39
N TYR A 197 3.35 -15.61 -8.54
CA TYR A 197 3.65 -16.57 -9.61
C TYR A 197 5.15 -16.76 -9.85
N PHE A 198 5.91 -15.68 -9.83
CA PHE A 198 7.34 -15.72 -10.11
C PHE A 198 8.11 -15.83 -8.80
N LYS A 199 8.65 -17.00 -8.55
CA LYS A 199 9.62 -17.18 -7.48
C LYS A 199 10.98 -16.67 -7.97
N PRO A 200 11.77 -15.99 -7.12
CA PRO A 200 13.12 -15.64 -7.48
C PRO A 200 13.92 -16.93 -7.81
N PRO A 201 14.90 -16.86 -8.69
CA PRO A 201 15.76 -18.02 -8.95
C PRO A 201 16.36 -18.46 -7.62
N VAL A 202 16.19 -19.74 -7.33
CA VAL A 202 16.70 -20.35 -6.09
C VAL A 202 18.23 -20.31 -6.16
N SER A 203 18.90 -19.80 -5.14
CA SER A 203 20.36 -19.78 -5.09
C SER A 203 20.91 -21.22 -5.16
N GLU A 204 22.14 -21.40 -5.66
CA GLU A 204 22.73 -22.75 -5.73
C GLU A 204 22.81 -23.43 -4.36
N GLU A 205 22.99 -22.67 -3.29
CA GLU A 205 23.01 -23.18 -1.92
C GLU A 205 21.64 -23.68 -1.48
N ASP A 206 20.58 -22.95 -1.82
CA ASP A 206 19.21 -23.37 -1.50
C ASP A 206 18.76 -24.55 -2.35
N LEU A 207 19.23 -24.65 -3.61
CA LEU A 207 19.06 -25.84 -4.44
C LEU A 207 19.74 -27.07 -3.82
N LYS A 208 20.95 -26.91 -3.26
CA LYS A 208 21.64 -27.99 -2.53
C LYS A 208 20.89 -28.40 -1.26
N LYS A 209 20.33 -27.42 -0.50
CA LYS A 209 19.49 -27.69 0.68
C LYS A 209 18.19 -28.42 0.31
N LEU A 210 17.49 -27.96 -0.74
CA LEU A 210 16.28 -28.61 -1.25
C LEU A 210 16.53 -30.04 -1.72
N LYS A 211 17.65 -30.28 -2.45
CA LYS A 211 18.04 -31.63 -2.87
C LYS A 211 18.35 -32.53 -1.67
N ARG A 212 19.03 -32.03 -0.63
CA ARG A 212 19.27 -32.78 0.62
C ARG A 212 17.98 -33.13 1.34
N GLN A 213 17.05 -32.18 1.46
CA GLN A 213 15.74 -32.40 2.10
C GLN A 213 14.87 -33.38 1.31
N SER A 214 14.87 -33.34 -0.03
CA SER A 214 14.14 -34.28 -0.87
C SER A 214 14.73 -35.67 -0.78
N ALA A 215 16.06 -35.82 -0.75
CA ALA A 215 16.74 -37.10 -0.56
C ALA A 215 16.44 -37.68 0.82
N GLN A 216 16.37 -36.86 1.86
CA GLN A 216 16.05 -37.29 3.21
C GLN A 216 14.58 -37.72 3.36
N LYS A 217 13.66 -37.00 2.70
CA LYS A 217 12.24 -37.42 2.60
C LYS A 217 12.09 -38.75 1.87
N GLY A 218 12.82 -38.93 0.76
CA GLY A 218 12.82 -40.19 0.01
C GLY A 218 13.36 -41.38 0.82
N ARG A 219 14.42 -41.19 1.61
CA ARG A 219 14.94 -42.20 2.54
C ARG A 219 13.94 -42.56 3.64
N ASN A 220 13.32 -41.54 4.25
CA ASN A 220 12.31 -41.75 5.29
C ASN A 220 11.02 -42.41 4.75
N ALA A 221 10.66 -42.17 3.48
CA ALA A 221 9.54 -42.84 2.83
C ALA A 221 9.84 -44.32 2.60
N LYS A 222 11.05 -44.68 2.11
CA LYS A 222 11.48 -46.09 1.94
C LYS A 222 11.51 -46.87 3.26
N VAL A 223 12.07 -46.27 4.32
CA VAL A 223 12.08 -46.88 5.66
C VAL A 223 10.66 -47.09 6.20
N ARG A 224 9.72 -46.18 5.88
CA ARG A 224 8.29 -46.39 6.26
C ARG A 224 7.59 -47.48 5.45
N GLU A 225 7.96 -47.67 4.20
CA GLU A 225 7.44 -48.79 3.37
C GLU A 225 8.00 -50.13 3.82
N GLU A 226 9.30 -50.21 4.11
CA GLU A 226 9.93 -51.40 4.64
C GLU A 226 9.36 -51.81 6.01
N ASN A 227 9.04 -50.83 6.88
CA ASN A 227 8.40 -51.09 8.18
C ASN A 227 6.88 -51.36 8.10
N LYS A 228 6.24 -51.28 6.93
CA LYS A 228 4.83 -51.63 6.72
C LYS A 228 4.61 -53.10 6.32
N LEU A 229 5.66 -53.82 6.12
CA LEU A 229 5.63 -55.25 5.72
C LEU A 229 5.62 -56.23 6.90
N TRP A 230 5.45 -55.73 8.15
CA TRP A 230 5.25 -56.52 9.38
C TRP A 230 4.02 -56.06 10.13
#